data_f5a4015b3c40e83d420ec3648854bf84
#
_entry.id   f5a4015b3c40e83d420ec3648854bf84
#
_cell.length_a   1.000
_cell.length_b   1.000
_cell.length_c   1.000
_cell.angle_alpha   90.00
_cell.angle_beta   90.00
_cell.angle_gamma   90.00
#
_symmetry.space_group_name_H-M   'P 1'
#
loop_
_entity.id
_entity.type
_entity.pdbx_description
1 polymer ?
#
loop_
_entity_poly.entity_id
_entity_poly.type
_entity_poly.pdbx_seq_one_letter_code
_entity_poly.pdbx_strand_id
1 'polypeptide(L)'
;GGFEIANSCRFDNLDGGSIIDYLTRTPSGASNRKTFTISYWMKRSALQGPTNNTLQQVIGQQASGYFRLTLGSNEQGDILRFYGGDGFEFRSKLFVRDTSAWYHIVLAMDTTQGTASNRAKLYVNGVQQTEFYTENYPGQNVDQAWNIAALHKIAAGTSSGPFCGYLAQVVNIDGAALAPTSFGEFDEDSGIWKPIDVSEL
;
A
#
# COMPACT_ATOMS: atom_id res chain seq x y z
N GLY A 1 28.81 -4.61 -0.47
CA GLY A 1 27.77 -3.59 -0.66
C GLY A 1 26.42 -4.24 -0.58
N GLY A 2 25.46 -3.62 0.08
CA GLY A 2 24.10 -4.13 0.16
C GLY A 2 23.37 -4.04 -1.18
N PHE A 3 22.18 -4.66 -1.26
CA PHE A 3 21.30 -4.52 -2.42
C PHE A 3 20.78 -3.07 -2.54
N GLU A 4 20.72 -2.56 -3.76
CA GLU A 4 20.17 -1.24 -4.09
C GLU A 4 19.10 -1.38 -5.17
N ILE A 5 17.97 -0.68 -4.99
CA ILE A 5 16.95 -0.59 -6.03
C ILE A 5 17.46 0.34 -7.13
N ALA A 6 17.76 -0.23 -8.31
CA ALA A 6 18.35 0.51 -9.42
C ALA A 6 17.40 1.54 -10.07
N ASN A 7 16.08 1.34 -10.00
CA ASN A 7 15.09 2.15 -10.71
C ASN A 7 13.85 2.42 -9.89
N SER A 8 13.22 3.57 -10.13
CA SER A 8 11.89 3.93 -9.63
C SER A 8 11.05 4.57 -10.74
N CYS A 9 9.73 4.42 -10.67
CA CYS A 9 8.79 5.16 -11.51
C CYS A 9 8.39 6.45 -10.82
N ARG A 10 8.52 7.59 -11.53
CA ARG A 10 7.93 8.87 -11.11
C ARG A 10 6.51 8.98 -11.65
N PHE A 11 5.60 9.45 -10.81
CA PHE A 11 4.23 9.81 -11.16
C PHE A 11 4.07 11.30 -10.86
N ASP A 12 3.80 12.10 -11.91
CA ASP A 12 3.68 13.56 -11.79
C ASP A 12 2.23 13.97 -12.01
N ASN A 13 1.49 14.02 -10.92
CA ASN A 13 0.05 14.24 -10.95
C ASN A 13 -0.36 15.50 -10.18
N LEU A 14 0.56 16.49 -10.05
CA LEU A 14 0.34 17.70 -9.24
C LEU A 14 -0.66 18.70 -9.86
N ASP A 15 -0.78 18.75 -11.17
CA ASP A 15 -1.37 19.92 -11.84
C ASP A 15 -2.88 19.82 -12.09
N GLY A 16 -3.55 18.76 -11.61
CA GLY A 16 -4.98 18.55 -11.88
C GLY A 16 -5.32 18.49 -13.38
N GLY A 17 -4.28 18.30 -14.21
CA GLY A 17 -4.39 18.24 -15.65
C GLY A 17 -5.13 17.00 -16.14
N SER A 18 -5.49 17.00 -17.43
CA SER A 18 -6.20 15.89 -18.08
C SER A 18 -5.36 14.61 -18.25
N ILE A 19 -4.06 14.67 -17.98
CA ILE A 19 -3.12 13.55 -18.10
C ILE A 19 -2.72 13.13 -16.70
N ILE A 20 -3.07 11.89 -16.34
CA ILE A 20 -2.72 11.25 -15.07
C ILE A 20 -1.78 10.10 -15.38
N ASP A 21 -0.59 10.12 -14.79
CA ASP A 21 0.37 9.02 -14.88
C ASP A 21 -0.06 7.87 -13.98
N TYR A 22 -0.23 6.68 -14.55
CA TYR A 22 -0.56 5.48 -13.79
C TYR A 22 -0.19 4.19 -14.53
N LEU A 23 -0.07 3.10 -13.79
CA LEU A 23 0.07 1.77 -14.36
C LEU A 23 -1.20 0.97 -14.13
N THR A 24 -1.50 0.04 -15.04
CA THR A 24 -2.67 -0.82 -14.96
C THR A 24 -2.34 -2.28 -15.23
N ARG A 25 -3.12 -3.15 -14.59
CA ARG A 25 -3.16 -4.58 -14.90
C ARG A 25 -4.57 -5.11 -14.71
N THR A 26 -5.03 -5.92 -15.64
CA THR A 26 -6.24 -6.72 -15.49
C THR A 26 -5.85 -8.19 -15.53
N PRO A 27 -5.88 -8.92 -14.39
CA PRO A 27 -5.64 -10.35 -14.37
C PRO A 27 -6.67 -11.09 -15.20
N SER A 28 -6.29 -12.21 -15.83
CA SER A 28 -7.18 -13.04 -16.63
C SER A 28 -8.20 -13.84 -15.81
N GLY A 29 -7.91 -14.04 -14.51
CA GLY A 29 -8.76 -14.74 -13.56
C GLY A 29 -8.52 -14.23 -12.14
N ALA A 30 -9.44 -14.53 -11.25
CA ALA A 30 -9.22 -14.31 -9.82
C ALA A 30 -8.23 -15.36 -9.28
N SER A 31 -7.40 -14.93 -8.33
CA SER A 31 -6.48 -15.82 -7.61
C SER A 31 -6.76 -15.80 -6.10
N ASN A 32 -5.76 -15.87 -5.23
CA ASN A 32 -6.01 -15.90 -3.80
C ASN A 32 -6.46 -14.53 -3.28
N ARG A 33 -7.72 -14.47 -2.84
CA ARG A 33 -8.35 -13.25 -2.33
C ARG A 33 -8.33 -13.16 -0.80
N LYS A 34 -7.93 -14.24 -0.12
CA LYS A 34 -7.89 -14.34 1.34
C LYS A 34 -6.49 -14.15 1.89
N THR A 35 -5.49 -14.61 1.16
CA THR A 35 -4.10 -14.59 1.61
C THR A 35 -3.22 -13.96 0.51
N PHE A 36 -2.58 -12.84 0.83
CA PHE A 36 -1.68 -12.13 -0.09
C PHE A 36 -0.84 -11.09 0.64
N THR A 37 0.20 -10.60 -0.02
CA THR A 37 1.01 -9.49 0.49
C THR A 37 1.19 -8.44 -0.60
N ILE A 38 1.04 -7.17 -0.24
CA ILE A 38 1.37 -6.02 -1.08
C ILE A 38 2.54 -5.31 -0.41
N SER A 39 3.64 -5.14 -1.15
CA SER A 39 4.84 -4.45 -0.71
C SER A 39 5.27 -3.41 -1.74
N TYR A 40 5.67 -2.23 -1.30
CA TYR A 40 6.21 -1.19 -2.17
C TYR A 40 7.04 -0.18 -1.41
N TRP A 41 8.02 0.39 -2.11
CA TRP A 41 8.74 1.57 -1.67
C TRP A 41 8.10 2.81 -2.26
N MET A 42 7.92 3.83 -1.44
CA MET A 42 7.26 5.08 -1.79
C MET A 42 8.06 6.28 -1.31
N LYS A 43 8.22 7.28 -2.20
CA LYS A 43 8.71 8.62 -1.84
C LYS A 43 7.71 9.65 -2.36
N ARG A 44 7.25 10.54 -1.51
CA ARG A 44 6.23 11.54 -1.87
C ARG A 44 6.87 12.76 -2.49
N SER A 45 6.21 13.38 -3.48
CA SER A 45 6.60 14.69 -4.03
C SER A 45 5.67 15.81 -3.54
N ALA A 46 4.48 15.48 -3.04
CA ALA A 46 3.51 16.44 -2.54
C ALA A 46 2.85 15.95 -1.26
N LEU A 47 2.61 16.86 -0.35
CA LEU A 47 1.84 16.65 0.87
C LEU A 47 0.40 17.12 0.66
N GLN A 48 -0.52 16.49 1.39
CA GLN A 48 -1.91 16.93 1.46
C GLN A 48 -2.18 17.47 2.85
N GLY A 49 -2.47 18.76 2.92
CA GLY A 49 -2.92 19.37 4.17
C GLY A 49 -4.28 18.80 4.61
N PRO A 50 -4.67 18.99 5.88
CA PRO A 50 -5.91 18.47 6.45
C PRO A 50 -7.19 19.02 5.82
N THR A 51 -7.09 20.05 5.01
CA THR A 51 -8.22 20.72 4.33
C THR A 51 -8.42 20.28 2.88
N ASN A 52 -7.45 19.59 2.28
CA ASN A 52 -7.58 19.03 0.93
C ASN A 52 -8.12 17.61 1.01
N ASN A 53 -9.42 17.47 0.83
CA ASN A 53 -10.19 16.22 0.87
C ASN A 53 -9.86 15.24 -0.27
N THR A 54 -8.71 15.37 -0.89
CA THR A 54 -8.25 14.56 -2.01
C THR A 54 -7.32 13.46 -1.51
N LEU A 55 -7.86 12.28 -1.30
CA LEU A 55 -7.07 11.07 -1.06
C LEU A 55 -6.15 10.82 -2.26
N GLN A 56 -4.86 10.62 -2.05
CA GLN A 56 -3.96 10.14 -3.09
C GLN A 56 -3.98 8.61 -3.09
N GLN A 57 -4.49 8.01 -4.14
CA GLN A 57 -4.50 6.55 -4.27
C GLN A 57 -3.16 6.07 -4.81
N VAL A 58 -2.46 5.26 -4.01
CA VAL A 58 -1.19 4.64 -4.38
C VAL A 58 -1.44 3.35 -5.17
N ILE A 59 -2.28 2.47 -4.64
CA ILE A 59 -2.64 1.20 -5.28
C ILE A 59 -4.12 0.95 -5.03
N GLY A 60 -4.82 0.34 -6.00
CA GLY A 60 -6.19 -0.09 -5.77
C GLY A 60 -6.91 -0.68 -6.96
N GLN A 61 -8.06 -1.29 -6.67
CA GLN A 61 -9.02 -1.79 -7.62
C GLN A 61 -10.42 -1.30 -7.22
N GLN A 62 -11.32 -1.09 -8.19
CA GLN A 62 -12.60 -0.43 -7.96
C GLN A 62 -13.78 -1.02 -8.76
N ALA A 63 -13.56 -2.10 -9.51
CA ALA A 63 -14.56 -2.60 -10.45
C ALA A 63 -15.67 -3.44 -9.81
N SER A 64 -15.41 -4.11 -8.67
CA SER A 64 -16.40 -4.92 -7.95
C SER A 64 -16.04 -4.96 -6.47
N GLY A 65 -16.76 -4.22 -5.67
CA GLY A 65 -16.23 -3.83 -4.38
C GLY A 65 -15.07 -2.84 -4.59
N TYR A 66 -14.33 -2.58 -3.57
CA TYR A 66 -13.08 -1.82 -3.71
C TYR A 66 -12.05 -2.34 -2.72
N PHE A 67 -10.77 -2.18 -3.11
CA PHE A 67 -9.63 -2.37 -2.23
C PHE A 67 -8.63 -1.27 -2.56
N ARG A 68 -8.25 -0.46 -1.58
CA ARG A 68 -7.48 0.76 -1.81
C ARG A 68 -6.42 0.98 -0.74
N LEU A 69 -5.27 1.42 -1.20
CA LEU A 69 -4.17 1.93 -0.41
C LEU A 69 -4.02 3.41 -0.77
N THR A 70 -4.32 4.29 0.19
CA THR A 70 -4.34 5.73 -0.04
C THR A 70 -3.49 6.47 0.99
N LEU A 71 -3.11 7.69 0.64
CA LEU A 71 -2.56 8.67 1.56
C LEU A 71 -3.65 9.67 1.93
N GLY A 72 -3.73 9.98 3.22
CA GLY A 72 -4.73 10.90 3.77
C GLY A 72 -6.08 10.25 4.05
N SER A 73 -6.89 10.98 4.77
CA SER A 73 -8.31 10.73 5.01
C SER A 73 -9.05 12.06 5.00
N ASN A 74 -10.39 12.03 5.05
CA ASN A 74 -11.19 13.25 5.09
C ASN A 74 -10.92 14.13 6.32
N GLU A 75 -10.30 13.57 7.35
CA GLU A 75 -10.07 14.23 8.65
C GLU A 75 -8.57 14.41 8.94
N GLN A 76 -7.72 13.48 8.47
CA GLN A 76 -6.27 13.51 8.69
C GLN A 76 -5.57 13.46 7.33
N GLY A 77 -4.82 14.51 7.01
CA GLY A 77 -3.89 14.50 5.87
C GLY A 77 -2.67 13.63 6.14
N ASP A 78 -2.01 13.16 5.08
CA ASP A 78 -0.68 12.56 5.12
C ASP A 78 -0.50 11.30 5.99
N ILE A 79 -1.57 10.57 6.25
CA ILE A 79 -1.54 9.25 6.90
C ILE A 79 -1.70 8.13 5.87
N LEU A 80 -1.31 6.92 6.25
CA LEU A 80 -1.62 5.73 5.48
C LEU A 80 -3.04 5.26 5.79
N ARG A 81 -3.81 5.03 4.74
CA ARG A 81 -5.16 4.46 4.83
C ARG A 81 -5.30 3.27 3.89
N PHE A 82 -5.72 2.14 4.45
CA PHE A 82 -6.01 0.90 3.74
C PHE A 82 -7.45 0.54 4.01
N TYR A 83 -8.24 0.25 2.98
CA TYR A 83 -9.64 -0.08 3.18
C TYR A 83 -10.24 -0.89 2.03
N GLY A 84 -11.22 -1.71 2.38
CA GLY A 84 -11.94 -2.59 1.47
C GLY A 84 -13.47 -2.46 1.62
N GLY A 85 -14.19 -2.92 0.61
CA GLY A 85 -15.64 -2.87 0.56
C GLY A 85 -16.37 -3.80 1.57
N ASP A 86 -15.63 -4.66 2.27
CA ASP A 86 -16.10 -5.57 3.30
C ASP A 86 -16.10 -4.96 4.73
N GLY A 87 -15.75 -3.67 4.84
CA GLY A 87 -15.62 -2.98 6.12
C GLY A 87 -14.21 -3.01 6.72
N PHE A 88 -13.24 -3.66 6.07
CA PHE A 88 -11.84 -3.56 6.43
C PHE A 88 -11.36 -2.11 6.32
N GLU A 89 -10.74 -1.57 7.37
CA GLU A 89 -10.14 -0.25 7.34
C GLU A 89 -9.05 -0.08 8.40
N PHE A 90 -7.86 0.32 7.93
CA PHE A 90 -6.79 0.85 8.77
C PHE A 90 -6.54 2.30 8.42
N ARG A 91 -6.60 3.20 9.42
CA ARG A 91 -6.09 4.58 9.35
C ARG A 91 -4.95 4.69 10.36
N SER A 92 -3.71 4.73 9.86
CA SER A 92 -2.55 4.80 10.77
C SER A 92 -2.51 6.14 11.51
N LYS A 93 -1.92 6.15 12.72
CA LYS A 93 -1.53 7.39 13.39
C LYS A 93 -0.16 7.90 12.93
N LEU A 94 0.56 7.11 12.12
CA LEU A 94 1.82 7.52 11.53
C LEU A 94 1.58 8.51 10.39
N PHE A 95 2.22 9.67 10.47
CA PHE A 95 2.25 10.65 9.40
C PHE A 95 3.45 10.42 8.48
N VAL A 96 3.21 10.28 7.18
CA VAL A 96 4.24 10.09 6.15
C VAL A 96 4.50 11.44 5.44
N ARG A 97 5.11 12.38 6.15
CA ARG A 97 5.28 13.79 5.73
C ARG A 97 6.66 14.15 5.20
N ASP A 98 7.66 13.33 5.42
CA ASP A 98 9.00 13.61 4.90
C ASP A 98 9.06 13.29 3.41
N THR A 99 9.11 14.33 2.58
CA THR A 99 9.21 14.18 1.11
C THR A 99 10.63 13.85 0.65
N SER A 100 11.62 13.91 1.54
CA SER A 100 13.00 13.48 1.24
C SER A 100 13.21 11.97 1.48
N ALA A 101 12.38 11.37 2.34
CA ALA A 101 12.51 9.97 2.76
C ALA A 101 11.78 8.99 1.84
N TRP A 102 12.34 7.80 1.71
CA TRP A 102 11.66 6.62 1.22
C TRP A 102 10.96 5.91 2.38
N TYR A 103 9.74 5.49 2.14
CA TYR A 103 8.95 4.65 3.05
C TYR A 103 8.72 3.30 2.40
N HIS A 104 9.05 2.24 3.09
CA HIS A 104 8.69 0.88 2.70
C HIS A 104 7.39 0.48 3.38
N ILE A 105 6.38 0.14 2.60
CA ILE A 105 5.04 -0.21 3.09
C ILE A 105 4.78 -1.67 2.75
N VAL A 106 4.35 -2.45 3.75
CA VAL A 106 3.90 -3.83 3.57
C VAL A 106 2.55 -4.02 4.22
N LEU A 107 1.58 -4.49 3.44
CA LEU A 107 0.30 -5.00 3.93
C LEU A 107 0.26 -6.51 3.74
N ALA A 108 0.30 -7.26 4.83
CA ALA A 108 0.13 -8.71 4.84
C ALA A 108 -1.31 -9.04 5.22
N MET A 109 -2.03 -9.76 4.34
CA MET A 109 -3.42 -10.16 4.51
C MET A 109 -3.54 -11.68 4.60
N ASP A 110 -4.26 -12.17 5.62
CA ASP A 110 -4.68 -13.58 5.74
C ASP A 110 -6.01 -13.66 6.48
N THR A 111 -7.10 -13.55 5.76
CA THR A 111 -8.45 -13.59 6.36
C THR A 111 -8.82 -14.95 6.94
N THR A 112 -8.05 -16.01 6.72
CA THR A 112 -8.33 -17.35 7.27
C THR A 112 -8.05 -17.44 8.77
N GLN A 113 -7.30 -16.49 9.32
CA GLN A 113 -6.92 -16.47 10.73
C GLN A 113 -8.13 -16.34 11.66
N GLY A 114 -8.14 -17.15 12.73
CA GLY A 114 -9.20 -17.09 13.74
C GLY A 114 -9.23 -15.76 14.52
N THR A 115 -8.02 -15.26 14.89
CA THR A 115 -7.86 -13.98 15.60
C THR A 115 -7.89 -12.81 14.63
N ALA A 116 -8.75 -11.84 14.86
CA ALA A 116 -8.94 -10.69 13.97
C ALA A 116 -7.63 -9.94 13.68
N SER A 117 -6.83 -9.65 14.72
CA SER A 117 -5.55 -8.92 14.58
C SER A 117 -4.46 -9.67 13.79
N ASN A 118 -4.68 -10.96 13.48
CA ASN A 118 -3.80 -11.72 12.61
C ASN A 118 -4.25 -11.73 11.15
N ARG A 119 -5.47 -11.22 10.84
CA ARG A 119 -6.01 -11.24 9.47
C ARG A 119 -5.43 -10.17 8.57
N ALA A 120 -4.99 -9.05 9.15
CA ALA A 120 -4.31 -7.97 8.42
C ALA A 120 -3.23 -7.36 9.30
N LYS A 121 -2.04 -7.14 8.74
CA LYS A 121 -0.92 -6.49 9.42
C LYS A 121 -0.30 -5.45 8.49
N LEU A 122 -0.10 -4.25 9.01
CA LEU A 122 0.55 -3.16 8.30
C LEU A 122 1.95 -2.94 8.89
N TYR A 123 2.93 -2.81 8.00
CA TYR A 123 4.30 -2.49 8.39
C TYR A 123 4.78 -1.26 7.63
N VAL A 124 5.58 -0.44 8.31
CA VAL A 124 6.30 0.69 7.72
C VAL A 124 7.76 0.59 8.11
N ASN A 125 8.65 0.57 7.12
CA ASN A 125 10.10 0.44 7.31
C ASN A 125 10.46 -0.73 8.25
N GLY A 126 9.87 -1.90 8.03
CA GLY A 126 10.10 -3.11 8.79
C GLY A 126 9.35 -3.20 10.14
N VAL A 127 8.73 -2.12 10.61
CA VAL A 127 8.08 -2.04 11.92
C VAL A 127 6.57 -2.17 11.78
N GLN A 128 5.95 -3.11 12.53
CA GLN A 128 4.50 -3.28 12.54
C GLN A 128 3.83 -2.04 13.16
N GLN A 129 2.81 -1.55 12.47
CA GLN A 129 1.97 -0.46 12.97
C GLN A 129 0.90 -1.04 13.90
N THR A 130 0.77 -0.46 15.08
CA THR A 130 -0.20 -0.86 16.12
C THR A 130 -1.06 0.31 16.60
N GLU A 131 -0.77 1.52 16.13
CA GLU A 131 -1.46 2.74 16.50
C GLU A 131 -2.30 3.24 15.32
N PHE A 132 -3.62 3.19 15.47
CA PHE A 132 -4.58 3.57 14.44
C PHE A 132 -5.62 4.57 14.95
N TYR A 133 -6.11 5.44 14.07
CA TYR A 133 -7.35 6.20 14.26
C TYR A 133 -8.58 5.32 14.00
N THR A 134 -8.46 4.41 13.03
CA THR A 134 -9.48 3.38 12.73
C THR A 134 -8.76 2.06 12.52
N GLU A 135 -9.23 1.01 13.21
CA GLU A 135 -8.68 -0.33 13.17
C GLU A 135 -9.81 -1.35 13.03
N ASN A 136 -10.29 -1.54 11.81
CA ASN A 136 -11.32 -2.53 11.49
C ASN A 136 -10.69 -3.67 10.67
N TYR A 137 -10.68 -4.86 11.24
CA TYR A 137 -10.16 -6.05 10.58
C TYR A 137 -11.18 -6.66 9.62
N PRO A 138 -10.74 -7.33 8.54
CA PRO A 138 -11.65 -8.07 7.66
C PRO A 138 -12.31 -9.23 8.44
N GLY A 139 -13.50 -9.63 8.02
CA GLY A 139 -14.17 -10.81 8.54
C GLY A 139 -13.35 -12.09 8.30
N GLN A 140 -13.53 -13.13 9.14
CA GLN A 140 -12.86 -14.41 8.93
C GLN A 140 -13.34 -15.06 7.64
N ASN A 141 -12.41 -15.59 6.85
CA ASN A 141 -12.63 -16.24 5.54
C ASN A 141 -13.30 -15.34 4.48
N VAL A 142 -13.34 -14.02 4.68
CA VAL A 142 -13.88 -13.08 3.69
C VAL A 142 -12.90 -12.89 2.54
N ASP A 143 -13.40 -13.00 1.33
CA ASP A 143 -12.67 -12.70 0.10
C ASP A 143 -12.52 -11.18 -0.07
N GLN A 144 -11.29 -10.70 -0.14
CA GLN A 144 -11.02 -9.30 -0.42
C GLN A 144 -11.30 -8.96 -1.90
N ALA A 145 -11.58 -7.68 -2.17
CA ALA A 145 -11.71 -7.15 -3.53
C ALA A 145 -10.33 -6.87 -4.16
N TRP A 146 -9.35 -7.76 -3.92
CA TRP A 146 -8.00 -7.77 -4.48
C TRP A 146 -7.76 -9.12 -5.16
N ASN A 147 -6.80 -9.20 -6.07
CA ASN A 147 -6.51 -10.41 -6.87
C ASN A 147 -7.74 -10.94 -7.65
N ILE A 148 -8.58 -10.05 -8.15
CA ILE A 148 -9.75 -10.39 -8.96
C ILE A 148 -9.51 -10.10 -10.45
N ALA A 149 -10.34 -10.68 -11.33
CA ALA A 149 -10.31 -10.42 -12.78
C ALA A 149 -10.91 -9.05 -13.11
N ALA A 150 -10.30 -7.98 -12.61
CA ALA A 150 -10.73 -6.60 -12.81
C ALA A 150 -9.53 -5.66 -12.92
N LEU A 151 -9.77 -4.42 -13.32
CA LEU A 151 -8.73 -3.42 -13.50
C LEU A 151 -8.12 -3.00 -12.15
N HIS A 152 -6.84 -3.34 -11.96
CA HIS A 152 -6.00 -2.83 -10.88
C HIS A 152 -5.20 -1.64 -11.38
N LYS A 153 -5.00 -0.65 -10.51
CA LYS A 153 -4.24 0.57 -10.82
C LYS A 153 -3.16 0.83 -9.78
N ILE A 154 -2.04 1.37 -10.24
CA ILE A 154 -0.95 1.92 -9.42
C ILE A 154 -0.87 3.41 -9.74
N ALA A 155 -0.76 4.24 -8.72
CA ALA A 155 -0.69 5.71 -8.74
C ALA A 155 -1.96 6.44 -9.19
N ALA A 156 -3.09 5.77 -9.38
CA ALA A 156 -4.36 6.42 -9.70
C ALA A 156 -5.57 5.72 -9.09
N GLY A 157 -6.65 6.48 -8.93
CA GLY A 157 -7.96 6.01 -8.53
C GLY A 157 -9.07 6.59 -9.41
N THR A 158 -10.30 6.10 -9.26
CA THR A 158 -11.48 6.68 -9.91
C THR A 158 -12.20 7.70 -9.02
N SER A 159 -12.04 7.60 -7.71
CA SER A 159 -12.71 8.44 -6.70
C SER A 159 -11.73 9.10 -5.74
N SER A 160 -10.44 8.90 -5.95
CA SER A 160 -9.36 9.50 -5.16
C SER A 160 -8.42 10.21 -6.11
N GLY A 161 -7.78 11.28 -5.66
CA GLY A 161 -6.73 11.93 -6.44
C GLY A 161 -5.61 10.95 -6.79
N PRO A 162 -4.90 11.20 -7.87
CA PRO A 162 -3.74 10.40 -8.24
C PRO A 162 -2.60 10.59 -7.25
N PHE A 163 -1.74 9.59 -7.12
CA PHE A 163 -0.51 9.68 -6.34
C PHE A 163 0.50 10.57 -7.06
N CYS A 164 1.22 11.39 -6.29
CA CYS A 164 2.32 12.20 -6.78
C CYS A 164 3.60 11.86 -6.02
N GLY A 165 4.59 11.34 -6.73
CA GLY A 165 5.83 10.87 -6.13
C GLY A 165 6.52 9.77 -6.92
N TYR A 166 7.29 8.97 -6.22
CA TYR A 166 8.07 7.86 -6.76
C TYR A 166 7.62 6.57 -6.12
N LEU A 167 7.49 5.52 -6.92
CA LEU A 167 7.30 4.14 -6.47
C LEU A 167 8.42 3.27 -7.01
N ALA A 168 8.87 2.34 -6.18
CA ALA A 168 9.90 1.38 -6.53
C ALA A 168 9.54 0.02 -5.92
N GLN A 169 10.00 -1.06 -6.56
CA GLN A 169 9.84 -2.44 -6.09
C GLN A 169 8.41 -2.75 -5.62
N VAL A 170 7.43 -2.44 -6.48
CA VAL A 170 6.01 -2.75 -6.20
C VAL A 170 5.78 -4.23 -6.45
N VAL A 171 5.48 -4.97 -5.39
CA VAL A 171 5.33 -6.44 -5.40
C VAL A 171 3.95 -6.82 -4.87
N ASN A 172 3.31 -7.76 -5.55
CA ASN A 172 2.10 -8.45 -5.07
C ASN A 172 2.38 -9.94 -4.99
N ILE A 173 2.41 -10.49 -3.78
CA ILE A 173 2.55 -11.92 -3.53
C ILE A 173 1.15 -12.52 -3.39
N ASP A 174 0.85 -13.50 -4.23
CA ASP A 174 -0.40 -14.23 -4.25
C ASP A 174 -0.29 -15.50 -3.40
N GLY A 175 -1.21 -15.71 -2.48
CA GLY A 175 -1.30 -16.92 -1.66
C GLY A 175 -0.45 -16.92 -0.38
N ALA A 176 0.31 -15.87 -0.07
CA ALA A 176 1.12 -15.80 1.15
C ALA A 176 1.02 -14.43 1.85
N ALA A 177 0.88 -14.45 3.18
CA ALA A 177 0.98 -13.29 4.06
C ALA A 177 2.39 -13.21 4.64
N LEU A 178 3.30 -12.54 3.94
CA LEU A 178 4.72 -12.49 4.27
C LEU A 178 5.04 -11.36 5.26
N ALA A 179 6.05 -11.58 6.08
CA ALA A 179 6.62 -10.58 6.96
C ALA A 179 7.44 -9.53 6.16
N PRO A 180 7.67 -8.32 6.69
CA PRO A 180 8.43 -7.29 5.97
C PRO A 180 9.88 -7.70 5.68
N THR A 181 10.44 -8.63 6.45
CA THR A 181 11.79 -9.19 6.24
C THR A 181 11.95 -9.99 4.94
N SER A 182 10.84 -10.33 4.27
CA SER A 182 10.89 -10.87 2.91
C SER A 182 11.20 -9.81 1.84
N PHE A 183 11.17 -8.52 2.18
CA PHE A 183 11.30 -7.39 1.25
C PHE A 183 12.37 -6.39 1.65
N GLY A 184 12.89 -6.49 2.88
CA GLY A 184 13.89 -5.60 3.40
C GLY A 184 14.55 -6.14 4.65
N GLU A 185 15.56 -5.45 5.11
CA GLU A 185 16.32 -5.79 6.32
C GLU A 185 16.79 -4.51 7.03
N PHE A 186 17.08 -4.61 8.32
CA PHE A 186 17.79 -3.54 9.01
C PHE A 186 19.29 -3.66 8.72
N ASP A 187 19.88 -2.56 8.30
CA ASP A 187 21.32 -2.46 8.16
C ASP A 187 22.00 -2.60 9.53
N GLU A 188 22.95 -3.52 9.66
CA GLU A 188 23.57 -3.85 10.94
C GLU A 188 24.39 -2.70 11.55
N ASP A 189 24.95 -1.83 10.71
CA ASP A 189 25.81 -0.74 11.15
C ASP A 189 25.01 0.52 11.49
N SER A 190 24.01 0.86 10.68
CA SER A 190 23.23 2.11 10.82
C SER A 190 21.86 1.92 11.47
N GLY A 191 21.34 0.69 11.53
CA GLY A 191 19.98 0.40 11.96
C GLY A 191 18.90 0.91 11.00
N ILE A 192 19.27 1.37 9.81
CA ILE A 192 18.32 1.87 8.81
C ILE A 192 17.71 0.70 8.05
N TRP A 193 16.39 0.75 7.84
CA TRP A 193 15.68 -0.21 7.01
C TRP A 193 16.04 -0.01 5.55
N LYS A 194 16.51 -1.06 4.87
CA LYS A 194 16.94 -1.05 3.48
C LYS A 194 16.30 -2.17 2.68
N PRO A 195 16.19 -2.05 1.34
CA PRO A 195 15.66 -3.09 0.48
C PRO A 195 16.59 -4.30 0.40
N ILE A 196 16.00 -5.46 0.07
CA ILE A 196 16.72 -6.66 -0.37
C ILE A 196 16.28 -7.06 -1.78
N ASP A 197 16.99 -7.99 -2.39
CA ASP A 197 16.58 -8.57 -3.67
C ASP A 197 15.31 -9.41 -3.47
N VAL A 198 14.29 -9.11 -4.26
CA VAL A 198 12.98 -9.80 -4.24
C VAL A 198 12.70 -10.56 -5.53
N SER A 199 13.71 -10.75 -6.38
CA SER A 199 13.55 -11.42 -7.68
C SER A 199 13.13 -12.89 -7.60
N GLU A 200 13.35 -13.51 -6.45
CA GLU A 200 13.03 -14.92 -6.21
C GLU A 200 11.70 -15.14 -5.43
N LEU A 201 10.91 -14.08 -5.18
CA LEU A 201 9.62 -14.17 -4.48
C LEU A 201 8.44 -14.53 -5.39
#